data_17759adfd35dc122dcc54b5f6a3057d6
#
_entry.id   17759adfd35dc122dcc54b5f6a3057d6
#
_cell.length_a   1.000
_cell.length_b   1.000
_cell.length_c   1.000
_cell.angle_alpha   90.00
_cell.angle_beta   90.00
_cell.angle_gamma   90.00
#
_symmetry.space_group_name_H-M   'P 1'
#
loop_
_entity.id
_entity.type
_entity.pdbx_description
1 polymer ?
#
loop_
_entity_poly.entity_id
_entity_poly.type
_entity_poly.pdbx_seq_one_letter_code
_entity_poly.pdbx_strand_id
1 'polypeptide(L)'
;PVCDADSVQTVTEGAAGVALDATGSSSADGEAITYVWSVSAGTTQTLNDATASQPTFTAVQGTATYTTTFQVVCTAGSEAGAADTVVVTVTSDNDAPTANAGVDQAVNEAVTVTLVGGASSDPESESLTYAWTQTDSTGITITLSDASVAGPTFTATENEADYTLTFQLSVND
;
A
#
# COMPACT_ATOMS: atom_id res chain seq x y z
N PRO A 1 -14.93 -2.03 37.35
CA PRO A 1 -15.64 -1.91 36.07
C PRO A 1 -15.46 -3.15 35.22
N VAL A 2 -16.32 -3.34 34.22
CA VAL A 2 -16.20 -4.34 33.14
C VAL A 2 -15.87 -3.58 31.88
N CYS A 3 -14.74 -3.93 31.24
CA CYS A 3 -14.37 -3.39 29.92
C CYS A 3 -15.07 -4.19 28.82
N ASP A 4 -15.46 -3.50 27.77
CA ASP A 4 -16.05 -4.07 26.55
C ASP A 4 -15.43 -3.36 25.35
N ALA A 5 -14.72 -4.11 24.52
CA ALA A 5 -14.03 -3.61 23.33
C ALA A 5 -14.86 -3.82 22.05
N ASP A 6 -16.14 -4.20 22.20
CA ASP A 6 -17.07 -4.51 21.10
C ASP A 6 -16.61 -5.72 20.24
N SER A 7 -17.15 -5.83 19.06
CA SER A 7 -17.02 -7.01 18.18
C SER A 7 -15.93 -6.86 17.13
N VAL A 8 -15.45 -8.01 16.64
CA VAL A 8 -14.46 -8.11 15.54
C VAL A 8 -14.93 -7.32 14.31
N GLN A 9 -14.01 -6.60 13.69
CA GLN A 9 -14.24 -5.79 12.49
C GLN A 9 -13.38 -6.27 11.33
N THR A 10 -13.86 -6.02 10.11
CA THR A 10 -13.09 -6.16 8.87
C THR A 10 -13.19 -4.86 8.09
N VAL A 11 -12.06 -4.31 7.70
CA VAL A 11 -11.95 -3.06 6.92
C VAL A 11 -10.93 -3.23 5.81
N THR A 12 -10.98 -2.37 4.80
CA THR A 12 -9.95 -2.32 3.76
C THR A 12 -8.81 -1.39 4.22
N GLU A 13 -7.60 -1.65 3.79
CA GLU A 13 -6.46 -0.76 4.01
C GLU A 13 -6.76 0.65 3.51
N GLY A 14 -6.10 1.66 4.08
CA GLY A 14 -6.38 3.06 3.80
C GLY A 14 -7.73 3.57 4.32
N ALA A 15 -8.62 2.70 4.82
CA ALA A 15 -9.89 3.14 5.40
C ALA A 15 -9.65 4.12 6.56
N ALA A 16 -10.16 5.34 6.41
CA ALA A 16 -10.00 6.41 7.41
C ALA A 16 -11.18 6.42 8.39
N GLY A 17 -10.90 6.83 9.64
CA GLY A 17 -11.92 7.00 10.66
C GLY A 17 -12.56 5.69 11.13
N VAL A 18 -11.84 4.56 11.04
CA VAL A 18 -12.30 3.28 11.59
C VAL A 18 -12.42 3.43 13.10
N ALA A 19 -13.63 3.29 13.62
CA ALA A 19 -13.92 3.47 15.04
C ALA A 19 -13.79 2.15 15.82
N LEU A 20 -13.14 2.23 16.99
CA LEU A 20 -13.27 1.23 18.05
C LEU A 20 -14.35 1.70 19.01
N ASP A 21 -15.00 0.79 19.72
CA ASP A 21 -16.09 1.14 20.63
C ASP A 21 -15.91 0.45 22.00
N ALA A 22 -15.85 1.24 23.05
CA ALA A 22 -15.87 0.75 24.43
C ALA A 22 -17.09 1.30 25.22
N THR A 23 -18.10 1.81 24.55
CA THR A 23 -19.29 2.38 25.22
C THR A 23 -20.14 1.33 25.93
N GLY A 24 -19.97 0.03 25.60
CA GLY A 24 -20.55 -1.10 26.32
C GLY A 24 -19.97 -1.34 27.72
N SER A 25 -18.83 -0.73 28.04
CA SER A 25 -18.19 -0.86 29.34
C SER A 25 -19.07 -0.32 30.45
N SER A 26 -19.02 -0.96 31.62
CA SER A 26 -19.91 -0.63 32.77
C SER A 26 -19.17 -0.61 34.09
N SER A 27 -19.68 0.21 35.03
CA SER A 27 -19.29 0.22 36.46
C SER A 27 -20.48 -0.16 37.33
N ALA A 28 -20.29 -1.12 38.22
CA ALA A 28 -21.35 -1.55 39.14
C ALA A 28 -21.79 -0.44 40.10
N ASP A 29 -20.87 0.47 40.42
CA ASP A 29 -21.10 1.56 41.36
C ASP A 29 -21.57 2.85 40.68
N GLY A 30 -21.70 2.82 39.32
CA GLY A 30 -22.14 3.97 38.52
C GLY A 30 -21.09 5.08 38.42
N GLU A 31 -19.82 4.80 38.74
CA GLU A 31 -18.73 5.76 38.60
C GLU A 31 -18.38 5.99 37.12
N ALA A 32 -17.86 7.17 36.84
CA ALA A 32 -17.38 7.51 35.47
C ALA A 32 -16.20 6.63 35.07
N ILE A 33 -16.27 6.10 33.86
CA ILE A 33 -15.24 5.22 33.32
C ILE A 33 -14.25 6.05 32.48
N THR A 34 -12.97 5.79 32.69
CA THR A 34 -11.88 6.26 31.84
C THR A 34 -11.29 5.08 31.08
N TYR A 35 -10.76 5.34 29.90
CA TYR A 35 -10.29 4.32 28.96
C TYR A 35 -8.81 4.53 28.63
N VAL A 36 -8.09 3.43 28.39
CA VAL A 36 -6.76 3.45 27.79
C VAL A 36 -6.70 2.34 26.75
N TRP A 37 -6.60 2.72 25.50
CA TRP A 37 -6.45 1.82 24.38
C TRP A 37 -4.98 1.66 24.00
N SER A 38 -4.61 0.47 23.55
CA SER A 38 -3.29 0.15 23.02
C SER A 38 -3.39 -0.95 21.97
N VAL A 39 -2.39 -1.03 21.07
CA VAL A 39 -2.20 -2.20 20.22
C VAL A 39 -1.49 -3.27 21.04
N SER A 40 -2.11 -4.42 21.21
CA SER A 40 -1.56 -5.54 21.98
C SER A 40 -0.90 -6.61 21.10
N ALA A 41 -1.28 -6.71 19.81
CA ALA A 41 -0.67 -7.63 18.86
C ALA A 41 -0.95 -7.20 17.41
N GLY A 42 -0.16 -7.72 16.47
CA GLY A 42 -0.30 -7.50 15.03
C GLY A 42 0.33 -6.20 14.56
N THR A 43 -0.17 -5.66 13.44
CA THR A 43 0.35 -4.44 12.83
C THR A 43 0.05 -3.22 13.68
N THR A 44 1.06 -2.38 13.92
CA THR A 44 0.89 -1.16 14.72
C THR A 44 0.00 -0.15 13.99
N GLN A 45 -1.00 0.37 14.73
CA GLN A 45 -1.90 1.42 14.28
C GLN A 45 -1.78 2.63 15.22
N THR A 46 -2.05 3.82 14.70
CA THR A 46 -2.07 5.05 15.50
C THR A 46 -3.51 5.49 15.75
N LEU A 47 -3.91 5.55 17.02
CA LEU A 47 -5.22 6.06 17.42
C LEU A 47 -5.18 7.60 17.48
N ASN A 48 -6.28 8.24 17.10
CA ASN A 48 -6.44 9.70 17.21
C ASN A 48 -6.46 10.17 18.67
N ASP A 49 -7.14 9.40 19.55
CA ASP A 49 -7.19 9.63 21.01
C ASP A 49 -7.35 8.28 21.72
N ALA A 50 -6.27 7.75 22.27
CA ALA A 50 -6.27 6.47 22.96
C ALA A 50 -7.03 6.50 24.30
N THR A 51 -7.54 7.64 24.74
CA THR A 51 -8.33 7.79 25.98
C THR A 51 -9.81 7.97 25.74
N ALA A 52 -10.24 8.09 24.49
CA ALA A 52 -11.66 8.20 24.14
C ALA A 52 -12.39 6.86 24.35
N SER A 53 -13.69 6.91 24.62
CA SER A 53 -14.54 5.71 24.59
C SER A 53 -14.68 5.13 23.19
N GLN A 54 -14.55 5.95 22.17
CA GLN A 54 -14.62 5.60 20.75
C GLN A 54 -13.45 6.23 19.98
N PRO A 55 -12.22 5.75 20.11
CA PRO A 55 -11.12 6.24 19.33
C PRO A 55 -11.24 5.78 17.86
N THR A 56 -10.60 6.53 16.96
CA THR A 56 -10.53 6.16 15.54
C THR A 56 -9.09 6.01 15.11
N PHE A 57 -8.87 5.26 14.01
CA PHE A 57 -7.59 5.14 13.34
C PHE A 57 -7.78 5.13 11.82
N THR A 58 -6.70 5.26 11.08
CA THR A 58 -6.66 5.00 9.65
C THR A 58 -5.90 3.69 9.46
N ALA A 59 -6.54 2.71 8.82
CA ALA A 59 -5.91 1.42 8.56
C ALA A 59 -4.69 1.62 7.65
N VAL A 60 -3.49 1.25 8.13
CA VAL A 60 -2.26 1.42 7.36
C VAL A 60 -2.26 0.53 6.12
N GLN A 61 -1.61 1.00 5.06
CA GLN A 61 -1.40 0.21 3.84
C GLN A 61 -0.53 -1.01 4.13
N GLY A 62 -0.81 -2.11 3.47
CA GLY A 62 -0.08 -3.35 3.61
C GLY A 62 -0.05 -4.13 2.31
N THR A 63 0.95 -4.95 2.11
CA THR A 63 1.12 -5.80 0.92
C THR A 63 0.38 -7.14 1.02
N ALA A 64 -0.40 -7.34 2.05
CA ALA A 64 -1.26 -8.50 2.27
C ALA A 64 -2.24 -8.22 3.42
N THR A 65 -3.35 -8.92 3.44
CA THR A 65 -4.29 -8.93 4.57
C THR A 65 -3.58 -9.19 5.88
N TYR A 66 -3.82 -8.35 6.88
CA TYR A 66 -3.24 -8.46 8.20
C TYR A 66 -4.29 -8.25 9.31
N THR A 67 -3.91 -8.52 10.55
CA THR A 67 -4.74 -8.28 11.73
C THR A 67 -4.04 -7.35 12.71
N THR A 68 -4.84 -6.53 13.40
CA THR A 68 -4.42 -5.76 14.57
C THR A 68 -5.33 -6.11 15.72
N THR A 69 -4.75 -6.42 16.88
CA THR A 69 -5.51 -6.62 18.12
C THR A 69 -5.35 -5.36 18.97
N PHE A 70 -6.45 -4.68 19.21
CA PHE A 70 -6.51 -3.58 20.16
C PHE A 70 -6.95 -4.11 21.51
N GLN A 71 -6.45 -3.50 22.58
CA GLN A 71 -6.81 -3.76 23.94
C GLN A 71 -7.29 -2.47 24.59
N VAL A 72 -8.39 -2.54 25.33
CA VAL A 72 -8.85 -1.46 26.20
C VAL A 72 -8.72 -1.87 27.67
N VAL A 73 -8.21 -0.95 28.46
CA VAL A 73 -8.28 -1.00 29.93
C VAL A 73 -9.18 0.14 30.37
N CYS A 74 -10.18 -0.17 31.18
CA CYS A 74 -11.08 0.81 31.77
C CYS A 74 -10.87 0.92 33.29
N THR A 75 -11.00 2.14 33.79
CA THR A 75 -10.88 2.43 35.24
C THR A 75 -12.07 3.25 35.67
N ALA A 76 -12.71 2.86 36.78
CA ALA A 76 -13.75 3.60 37.43
C ALA A 76 -13.28 3.96 38.84
N GLY A 77 -13.24 5.25 39.17
CA GLY A 77 -12.59 5.74 40.38
C GLY A 77 -11.13 5.29 40.50
N SER A 78 -10.81 4.47 41.49
CA SER A 78 -9.48 3.87 41.70
C SER A 78 -9.38 2.41 41.22
N GLU A 79 -10.46 1.84 40.70
CA GLU A 79 -10.55 0.42 40.35
C GLU A 79 -10.37 0.20 38.85
N ALA A 80 -9.37 -0.61 38.49
CA ALA A 80 -9.17 -1.04 37.12
C ALA A 80 -9.94 -2.32 36.81
N GLY A 81 -10.62 -2.36 35.69
CA GLY A 81 -11.24 -3.57 35.15
C GLY A 81 -10.23 -4.50 34.49
N ALA A 82 -10.66 -5.74 34.25
CA ALA A 82 -9.90 -6.61 33.36
C ALA A 82 -9.90 -6.01 31.96
N ALA A 83 -8.74 -6.08 31.26
CA ALA A 83 -8.64 -5.65 29.91
C ALA A 83 -9.54 -6.48 28.99
N ASP A 84 -10.11 -5.84 27.98
CA ASP A 84 -10.79 -6.53 26.88
C ASP A 84 -10.13 -6.21 25.55
N THR A 85 -10.36 -7.04 24.52
CA THR A 85 -9.68 -6.94 23.24
C THR A 85 -10.63 -7.08 22.07
N VAL A 86 -10.34 -6.32 21.00
CA VAL A 86 -11.00 -6.46 19.71
C VAL A 86 -9.96 -6.72 18.62
N VAL A 87 -10.28 -7.63 17.70
CA VAL A 87 -9.46 -7.90 16.51
C VAL A 87 -10.05 -7.16 15.32
N VAL A 88 -9.23 -6.37 14.65
CA VAL A 88 -9.55 -5.78 13.36
C VAL A 88 -8.74 -6.49 12.29
N THR A 89 -9.43 -7.07 11.30
CA THR A 89 -8.83 -7.59 10.08
C THR A 89 -8.80 -6.49 9.03
N VAL A 90 -7.63 -6.17 8.52
CA VAL A 90 -7.46 -5.22 7.43
C VAL A 90 -7.16 -6.03 6.17
N THR A 91 -8.07 -5.97 5.20
CA THR A 91 -7.89 -6.63 3.91
C THR A 91 -7.05 -5.75 3.00
N SER A 92 -6.06 -6.34 2.33
CA SER A 92 -5.31 -5.67 1.27
C SER A 92 -6.22 -5.46 0.06
N ASP A 93 -6.05 -4.35 -0.63
CA ASP A 93 -6.62 -4.05 -1.93
C ASP A 93 -5.48 -4.09 -2.95
N ASN A 94 -5.76 -4.36 -4.21
CA ASN A 94 -4.73 -4.39 -5.25
C ASN A 94 -4.44 -2.96 -5.73
N ASP A 95 -3.23 -2.48 -5.50
CA ASP A 95 -2.76 -1.18 -5.98
C ASP A 95 -2.08 -1.31 -7.35
N ALA A 96 -2.29 -0.33 -8.21
CA ALA A 96 -1.70 -0.36 -9.56
C ALA A 96 -0.18 -0.21 -9.52
N PRO A 97 0.56 -0.94 -10.38
CA PRO A 97 2.00 -0.87 -10.44
C PRO A 97 2.52 0.49 -10.96
N THR A 98 3.75 0.82 -10.61
CA THR A 98 4.45 2.01 -11.07
C THR A 98 5.46 1.65 -12.17
N ALA A 99 5.26 2.21 -13.37
CA ALA A 99 6.18 2.05 -14.49
C ALA A 99 7.44 2.90 -14.31
N ASN A 100 8.60 2.31 -14.62
CA ASN A 100 9.89 3.00 -14.69
C ASN A 100 10.63 2.58 -15.97
N ALA A 101 10.69 3.46 -16.95
CA ALA A 101 11.32 3.20 -18.26
C ALA A 101 12.84 3.44 -18.27
N GLY A 102 13.43 3.70 -17.11
CA GLY A 102 14.86 4.01 -16.98
C GLY A 102 15.19 5.45 -17.38
N VAL A 103 16.48 5.70 -17.58
CA VAL A 103 17.01 7.01 -17.98
C VAL A 103 17.21 7.08 -19.48
N ASP A 104 17.17 8.30 -20.02
CA ASP A 104 17.48 8.55 -21.44
C ASP A 104 18.89 8.07 -21.80
N GLN A 105 19.03 7.52 -23.00
CA GLN A 105 20.29 6.98 -23.49
C GLN A 105 20.72 7.73 -24.76
N ALA A 106 21.98 8.06 -24.85
CA ALA A 106 22.61 8.57 -26.07
C ALA A 106 23.56 7.50 -26.65
N VAL A 107 23.31 7.06 -27.85
CA VAL A 107 24.03 5.96 -28.49
C VAL A 107 24.44 6.33 -29.93
N ASN A 108 25.44 5.64 -30.44
CA ASN A 108 25.77 5.72 -31.88
C ASN A 108 24.85 4.81 -32.68
N GLU A 109 24.77 5.07 -33.96
CA GLU A 109 24.09 4.20 -34.93
C GLU A 109 24.71 2.80 -34.97
N ALA A 110 23.96 1.84 -35.48
CA ALA A 110 24.32 0.43 -35.61
C ALA A 110 24.67 -0.28 -34.29
N VAL A 111 24.44 0.37 -33.12
CA VAL A 111 24.64 -0.23 -31.78
C VAL A 111 23.36 -0.88 -31.29
N THR A 112 23.51 -2.00 -30.59
CA THR A 112 22.39 -2.61 -29.88
C THR A 112 22.08 -1.82 -28.60
N VAL A 113 20.85 -1.35 -28.51
CA VAL A 113 20.30 -0.62 -27.36
C VAL A 113 19.40 -1.55 -26.55
N THR A 114 19.48 -1.48 -25.23
CA THR A 114 18.55 -2.17 -24.32
C THR A 114 17.69 -1.13 -23.61
N LEU A 115 16.37 -1.23 -23.72
CA LEU A 115 15.44 -0.47 -22.90
C LEU A 115 15.42 -1.05 -21.47
N VAL A 116 15.17 -0.22 -20.45
CA VAL A 116 15.34 -0.61 -19.06
C VAL A 116 14.04 -0.38 -18.30
N GLY A 117 13.18 -1.39 -18.23
CA GLY A 117 11.91 -1.36 -17.48
C GLY A 117 11.95 -2.08 -16.13
N GLY A 118 13.07 -2.74 -15.80
CA GLY A 118 13.16 -3.62 -14.63
C GLY A 118 13.15 -2.92 -13.26
N ALA A 119 13.15 -1.57 -13.23
CA ALA A 119 12.95 -0.80 -12.01
C ALA A 119 11.46 -0.43 -11.76
N SER A 120 10.55 -0.91 -12.59
CA SER A 120 9.11 -0.85 -12.32
C SER A 120 8.78 -1.71 -11.09
N SER A 121 7.81 -1.28 -10.31
CA SER A 121 7.47 -1.94 -9.04
C SER A 121 5.96 -1.95 -8.81
N ASP A 122 5.54 -2.95 -8.09
CA ASP A 122 4.20 -3.13 -7.58
C ASP A 122 4.23 -3.06 -6.05
N PRO A 123 3.27 -2.36 -5.39
CA PRO A 123 3.22 -2.26 -3.93
C PRO A 123 3.06 -3.62 -3.24
N GLU A 124 2.25 -4.53 -3.80
CA GLU A 124 1.99 -5.88 -3.29
C GLU A 124 3.08 -6.87 -3.71
N SER A 125 4.04 -6.42 -4.53
CA SER A 125 5.12 -7.23 -5.11
C SER A 125 4.60 -8.31 -6.06
N GLU A 126 3.51 -8.05 -6.76
CA GLU A 126 2.96 -8.93 -7.77
C GLU A 126 3.83 -8.98 -9.03
N SER A 127 3.58 -9.99 -9.85
CA SER A 127 4.36 -10.20 -11.07
C SER A 127 3.93 -9.26 -12.17
N LEU A 128 4.83 -8.37 -12.60
CA LEU A 128 4.55 -7.39 -13.62
C LEU A 128 4.59 -7.96 -15.03
N THR A 129 3.64 -7.54 -15.85
CA THR A 129 3.68 -7.64 -17.30
C THR A 129 4.08 -6.30 -17.90
N TYR A 130 4.78 -6.31 -19.04
CA TYR A 130 5.36 -5.14 -19.66
C TYR A 130 4.79 -4.96 -21.05
N ALA A 131 4.66 -3.71 -21.51
CA ALA A 131 4.31 -3.38 -22.87
C ALA A 131 5.06 -2.11 -23.31
N TRP A 132 6.01 -2.26 -24.22
CA TRP A 132 6.76 -1.16 -24.80
C TRP A 132 6.18 -0.73 -26.14
N THR A 133 6.04 0.56 -26.34
CA THR A 133 5.56 1.17 -27.61
C THR A 133 6.46 2.32 -28.02
N GLN A 134 6.82 2.39 -29.28
CA GLN A 134 7.47 3.58 -29.85
C GLN A 134 6.40 4.65 -30.11
N THR A 135 6.63 5.88 -29.62
CA THR A 135 5.64 6.97 -29.64
C THR A 135 6.11 8.23 -30.37
N ASP A 136 7.38 8.28 -30.83
CA ASP A 136 7.87 9.41 -31.61
C ASP A 136 7.27 9.44 -33.04
N SER A 137 7.48 10.56 -33.72
CA SER A 137 6.99 10.82 -35.07
C SER A 137 8.14 11.01 -36.10
N THR A 138 9.31 10.44 -35.85
CA THR A 138 10.49 10.57 -36.72
C THR A 138 10.33 9.91 -38.09
N GLY A 139 9.37 8.97 -38.20
CA GLY A 139 9.21 8.12 -39.37
C GLY A 139 10.17 6.91 -39.39
N ILE A 140 11.05 6.79 -38.37
CA ILE A 140 11.93 5.64 -38.18
C ILE A 140 11.17 4.64 -37.30
N THR A 141 10.84 3.46 -37.84
CA THR A 141 10.19 2.41 -37.11
C THR A 141 11.21 1.40 -36.59
N ILE A 142 11.20 1.17 -35.28
CA ILE A 142 12.06 0.19 -34.60
C ILE A 142 11.28 -1.08 -34.32
N THR A 143 11.93 -2.21 -34.56
CA THR A 143 11.43 -3.52 -34.11
C THR A 143 12.17 -3.92 -32.84
N LEU A 144 11.45 -4.02 -31.73
CA LEU A 144 11.97 -4.53 -30.46
C LEU A 144 12.13 -6.06 -30.53
N SER A 145 13.12 -6.61 -29.84
CA SER A 145 13.33 -8.06 -29.74
C SER A 145 12.10 -8.77 -29.16
N ASP A 146 11.51 -8.19 -28.14
CA ASP A 146 10.24 -8.58 -27.52
C ASP A 146 9.70 -7.40 -26.73
N ALA A 147 8.61 -6.79 -27.17
CA ALA A 147 8.02 -5.64 -26.49
C ALA A 147 7.35 -5.96 -25.13
N SER A 148 7.22 -7.24 -24.78
CA SER A 148 6.56 -7.71 -23.56
C SER A 148 7.51 -8.05 -22.41
N VAL A 149 8.80 -7.80 -22.55
CA VAL A 149 9.79 -8.05 -21.49
C VAL A 149 10.28 -6.73 -20.85
N ALA A 150 10.81 -6.83 -19.64
CA ALA A 150 11.34 -5.67 -18.91
C ALA A 150 12.51 -4.95 -19.64
N GLY A 151 13.28 -5.69 -20.43
CA GLY A 151 14.48 -5.18 -21.10
C GLY A 151 14.57 -5.58 -22.57
N PRO A 152 13.68 -5.10 -23.45
CA PRO A 152 13.78 -5.40 -24.87
C PRO A 152 15.00 -4.71 -25.49
N THR A 153 15.51 -5.28 -26.57
CA THR A 153 16.62 -4.72 -27.33
C THR A 153 16.20 -4.34 -28.73
N PHE A 154 16.91 -3.40 -29.33
CA PHE A 154 16.84 -3.07 -30.74
C PHE A 154 18.20 -2.61 -31.24
N THR A 155 18.40 -2.55 -32.56
CA THR A 155 19.58 -1.94 -33.15
C THR A 155 19.25 -0.53 -33.64
N ALA A 156 20.03 0.47 -33.22
CA ALA A 156 19.88 1.84 -33.70
C ALA A 156 20.13 1.91 -35.20
N THR A 157 19.15 2.43 -35.94
CA THR A 157 19.19 2.47 -37.40
C THR A 157 20.21 3.48 -37.89
N GLU A 158 20.97 3.17 -38.94
CA GLU A 158 21.81 4.14 -39.62
C GLU A 158 20.97 5.20 -40.32
N ASN A 159 21.34 6.48 -40.16
CA ASN A 159 20.65 7.62 -40.75
C ASN A 159 21.66 8.74 -41.07
N GLU A 160 21.34 9.63 -42.02
CA GLU A 160 22.21 10.74 -42.40
C GLU A 160 22.26 11.89 -41.42
N ALA A 161 21.34 11.92 -40.44
CA ALA A 161 21.23 12.96 -39.42
C ALA A 161 20.84 12.37 -38.06
N ASP A 162 21.24 13.04 -36.96
CA ASP A 162 20.85 12.69 -35.61
C ASP A 162 19.33 12.65 -35.46
N TYR A 163 18.83 11.68 -34.74
CA TYR A 163 17.40 11.51 -34.47
C TYR A 163 17.16 11.10 -33.04
N THR A 164 15.94 11.29 -32.56
CA THR A 164 15.49 10.88 -31.22
C THR A 164 14.33 9.93 -31.36
N LEU A 165 14.41 8.78 -30.70
CA LEU A 165 13.32 7.83 -30.57
C LEU A 165 12.73 7.93 -29.17
N THR A 166 11.42 7.88 -29.07
CA THR A 166 10.70 7.88 -27.79
C THR A 166 9.95 6.58 -27.62
N PHE A 167 10.17 5.92 -26.50
CA PHE A 167 9.45 4.71 -26.11
C PHE A 167 8.64 4.96 -24.86
N GLN A 168 7.44 4.45 -24.86
CA GLN A 168 6.55 4.42 -23.68
C GLN A 168 6.51 3.01 -23.12
N LEU A 169 6.64 2.89 -21.80
CA LEU A 169 6.42 1.66 -21.06
C LEU A 169 5.07 1.70 -20.37
N SER A 170 4.28 0.65 -20.54
CA SER A 170 3.11 0.33 -19.72
C SER A 170 3.40 -0.93 -18.91
N VAL A 171 3.01 -0.96 -17.65
CA VAL A 171 3.10 -2.15 -16.78
C VAL A 171 1.75 -2.46 -16.16
N ASN A 172 1.45 -3.75 -15.99
CA ASN A 172 0.28 -4.23 -15.27
C ASN A 172 0.72 -5.44 -14.41
N ASP A 173 0.01 -5.67 -13.36
CA ASP A 173 -0.01 -6.81 -12.45
C ASP A 173 -1.08 -7.83 -12.84
#